data_bc7246e17a59955631974652b456484c
#
_entry.id   bc7246e17a59955631974652b456484c
#
_cell.length_a   1.000
_cell.length_b   1.000
_cell.length_c   1.000
_cell.angle_alpha   90.00
_cell.angle_beta   90.00
_cell.angle_gamma   90.00
#
_symmetry.space_group_name_H-M   'P 1'
#
loop_
_entity.id
_entity.type
_entity.pdbx_description
1 polymer ?
#
loop_
_entity_poly.entity_id
_entity_poly.type
_entity_poly.pdbx_seq_one_letter_code
_entity_poly.pdbx_strand_id
1 'polypeptide(L)'
;MRVDTQRESDKSIHSFHGDTYRASQDGVDSANRLYLFYRYDYKLAEDRSLFARLAYEGDDFSGFDNTVDFTSGYDQIVFDRDNLVINANAGLGVRFIKLDTGDTNSEGLVRLAGKLSWQLSENAVFTQSLDFEIGQDLTTTRSETALKANIVGNLAMKLAISIKNNSRVLPGKDKTDTETTITVVYKF
;
A
#
# COMPACT_ATOMS: atom_id res chain seq x y z
N MET A 1 9.62 0.73 -10.15
CA MET A 1 10.04 2.05 -9.59
C MET A 1 9.04 2.44 -8.54
N ARG A 2 9.51 2.92 -7.36
CA ARG A 2 8.62 3.30 -6.25
C ARG A 2 8.94 4.72 -5.79
N VAL A 3 7.92 5.51 -5.50
CA VAL A 3 8.02 6.87 -4.96
C VAL A 3 7.05 6.99 -3.79
N ASP A 4 7.57 7.38 -2.64
CA ASP A 4 6.80 7.68 -1.44
C ASP A 4 7.13 9.10 -1.01
N THR A 5 6.12 9.93 -0.77
CA THR A 5 6.30 11.28 -0.22
C THR A 5 5.22 11.58 0.80
N GLN A 6 5.62 12.29 1.85
CA GLN A 6 4.73 12.70 2.92
C GLN A 6 5.05 14.15 3.31
N ARG A 7 3.99 14.92 3.48
CA ARG A 7 4.06 16.27 4.04
C ARG A 7 3.13 16.36 5.23
N GLU A 8 3.67 16.78 6.34
CA GLU A 8 2.95 16.92 7.60
C GLU A 8 2.86 18.40 7.98
N SER A 9 1.73 18.79 8.54
CA SER A 9 1.46 20.10 9.17
C SER A 9 0.81 19.88 10.54
N ASP A 10 0.54 20.96 11.26
CA ASP A 10 -0.06 20.89 12.60
C ASP A 10 -1.38 20.10 12.62
N LYS A 11 -2.20 20.24 11.58
CA LYS A 11 -3.55 19.67 11.53
C LYS A 11 -3.75 18.60 10.44
N SER A 12 -2.78 18.38 9.59
CA SER A 12 -2.95 17.45 8.47
C SER A 12 -1.68 16.73 8.08
N ILE A 13 -1.88 15.53 7.51
CA ILE A 13 -0.82 14.76 6.84
C ILE A 13 -1.30 14.50 5.41
N HIS A 14 -0.43 14.74 4.44
CA HIS A 14 -0.63 14.43 3.04
C HIS A 14 0.36 13.35 2.64
N SER A 15 -0.11 12.23 2.18
CA SER A 15 0.73 11.12 1.74
C SER A 15 0.44 10.80 0.28
N PHE A 16 1.49 10.64 -0.50
CA PHE A 16 1.41 10.16 -1.88
C PHE A 16 2.31 8.94 -2.03
N HIS A 17 1.80 7.95 -2.71
CA HIS A 17 2.52 6.72 -3.07
C HIS A 17 2.35 6.46 -4.56
N GLY A 18 3.44 6.08 -5.21
CA GLY A 18 3.43 5.62 -6.59
C GLY A 18 4.38 4.44 -6.75
N ASP A 19 3.87 3.36 -7.31
CA ASP A 19 4.64 2.16 -7.63
C ASP A 19 4.36 1.72 -9.06
N THR A 20 5.40 1.43 -9.82
CA THR A 20 5.30 0.83 -11.16
C THR A 20 6.21 -0.39 -11.24
N TYR A 21 5.65 -1.49 -11.68
CA TYR A 21 6.33 -2.74 -11.90
C TYR A 21 6.12 -3.22 -13.33
N ARG A 22 7.21 -3.56 -14.01
CA ARG A 22 7.18 -4.16 -15.33
C ARG A 22 8.15 -5.32 -15.37
N ALA A 23 7.70 -6.45 -15.86
CA ALA A 23 8.52 -7.61 -16.12
C ALA A 23 8.29 -8.13 -17.55
N SER A 24 9.34 -8.64 -18.19
CA SER A 24 9.22 -9.34 -19.45
C SER A 24 10.09 -10.60 -19.41
N GLN A 25 9.60 -11.67 -20.03
CA GLN A 25 10.30 -12.94 -20.18
C GLN A 25 10.31 -13.33 -21.66
N ASP A 26 11.50 -13.61 -22.20
CA ASP A 26 11.69 -13.97 -23.62
C ASP A 26 11.11 -12.94 -24.61
N GLY A 27 11.15 -11.63 -24.23
CA GLY A 27 10.66 -10.54 -25.08
C GLY A 27 9.13 -10.36 -25.04
N VAL A 28 8.43 -11.11 -24.19
CA VAL A 28 6.99 -10.98 -23.96
C VAL A 28 6.77 -10.32 -22.57
N ASP A 29 5.97 -9.26 -22.52
CA ASP A 29 5.62 -8.63 -21.24
C ASP A 29 4.83 -9.64 -20.40
N SER A 30 5.30 -9.90 -19.19
CA SER A 30 4.72 -10.83 -18.22
C SER A 30 4.05 -10.14 -17.05
N ALA A 31 4.38 -8.87 -16.79
CA ALA A 31 3.72 -8.02 -15.82
C ALA A 31 3.85 -6.55 -16.22
N ASN A 32 2.79 -5.79 -16.06
CA ASN A 32 2.77 -4.33 -16.20
C ASN A 32 1.73 -3.79 -15.23
N ARG A 33 2.20 -3.19 -14.12
CA ARG A 33 1.34 -2.68 -13.07
C ARG A 33 1.73 -1.26 -12.71
N LEU A 34 0.73 -0.41 -12.56
CA LEU A 34 0.83 0.93 -11.98
C LEU A 34 -0.11 1.02 -10.79
N TYR A 35 0.41 1.39 -9.64
CA TYR A 35 -0.36 1.65 -8.43
C TYR A 35 -0.05 3.03 -7.89
N LEU A 36 -1.07 3.84 -7.69
CA LEU A 36 -0.96 5.20 -7.15
C LEU A 36 -1.97 5.38 -6.04
N PHE A 37 -1.62 6.07 -4.97
CA PHE A 37 -2.61 6.61 -4.07
C PHE A 37 -2.22 7.97 -3.51
N TYR A 38 -3.23 8.76 -3.20
CA TYR A 38 -3.14 9.95 -2.40
C TYR A 38 -4.01 9.79 -1.17
N ARG A 39 -3.47 10.14 0.01
CA ARG A 39 -4.18 10.09 1.28
C ARG A 39 -4.02 11.43 2.00
N TYR A 40 -5.13 11.96 2.47
CA TYR A 40 -5.23 13.10 3.36
C TYR A 40 -5.72 12.65 4.72
N ASP A 41 -4.99 12.99 5.78
CA ASP A 41 -5.37 12.74 7.17
C ASP A 41 -5.60 14.09 7.86
N TYR A 42 -6.75 14.26 8.48
CA TYR A 42 -7.06 15.36 9.36
C TYR A 42 -6.86 14.92 10.81
N LYS A 43 -5.88 15.49 11.50
CA LYS A 43 -5.54 15.13 12.88
C LYS A 43 -6.64 15.60 13.83
N LEU A 44 -7.24 14.68 14.56
CA LEU A 44 -8.15 14.95 15.66
C LEU A 44 -7.41 15.11 16.98
N ALA A 45 -6.30 14.35 17.14
CA ALA A 45 -5.35 14.39 18.24
C ALA A 45 -4.00 13.88 17.74
N GLU A 46 -3.00 13.78 18.61
CA GLU A 46 -1.67 13.25 18.28
C GLU A 46 -1.71 11.78 17.85
N ASP A 47 -2.66 11.01 18.42
CA ASP A 47 -2.80 9.57 18.25
C ASP A 47 -3.91 9.15 17.26
N ARG A 48 -4.69 10.11 16.70
CA ARG A 48 -5.86 9.77 15.88
C ARG A 48 -6.19 10.79 14.81
N SER A 49 -6.72 10.31 13.68
CA SER A 49 -7.12 11.15 12.56
C SER A 49 -8.33 10.58 11.80
N LEU A 50 -9.00 11.47 11.06
CA LEU A 50 -9.90 11.08 9.98
C LEU A 50 -9.11 11.08 8.68
N PHE A 51 -9.32 10.09 7.83
CA PHE A 51 -8.66 10.05 6.55
C PHE A 51 -9.62 10.02 5.36
N ALA A 52 -9.16 10.56 4.24
CA ALA A 52 -9.72 10.34 2.91
C ALA A 52 -8.59 9.86 1.99
N ARG A 53 -8.84 8.80 1.21
CA ARG A 53 -7.86 8.19 0.32
C ARG A 53 -8.47 7.93 -1.04
N LEU A 54 -7.76 8.32 -2.08
CA LEU A 54 -8.01 7.97 -3.47
C LEU A 54 -6.89 7.07 -3.95
N ALA A 55 -7.21 5.93 -4.52
CA ALA A 55 -6.22 5.02 -5.11
C ALA A 55 -6.62 4.65 -6.54
N TYR A 56 -5.61 4.43 -7.36
CA TYR A 56 -5.70 3.92 -8.73
C TYR A 56 -4.78 2.73 -8.87
N GLU A 57 -5.27 1.67 -9.48
CA GLU A 57 -4.47 0.53 -9.88
C GLU A 57 -4.81 0.12 -11.31
N GLY A 58 -3.82 0.15 -12.19
CA GLY A 58 -3.86 -0.46 -13.51
C GLY A 58 -2.97 -1.70 -13.51
N ASP A 59 -3.48 -2.83 -14.01
CA ASP A 59 -2.76 -4.09 -14.02
C ASP A 59 -3.24 -4.93 -15.22
N ASP A 60 -2.48 -4.89 -16.31
CA ASP A 60 -2.82 -5.53 -17.59
C ASP A 60 -2.93 -7.07 -17.49
N PHE A 61 -2.56 -7.66 -16.35
CA PHE A 61 -2.52 -9.09 -16.15
C PHE A 61 -3.48 -9.60 -15.06
N SER A 62 -4.19 -8.69 -14.36
CA SER A 62 -5.09 -9.05 -13.26
C SER A 62 -6.49 -9.48 -13.72
N GLY A 63 -6.87 -9.15 -14.97
CA GLY A 63 -8.22 -9.36 -15.50
C GLY A 63 -9.17 -8.19 -15.31
N PHE A 64 -8.63 -7.11 -14.78
CA PHE A 64 -9.24 -5.80 -14.71
C PHE A 64 -8.31 -4.82 -15.40
N ASP A 65 -8.83 -4.00 -16.30
CA ASP A 65 -8.06 -2.94 -16.94
C ASP A 65 -7.55 -1.95 -15.86
N ASN A 66 -8.45 -1.48 -15.01
CA ASN A 66 -8.07 -0.68 -13.86
C ASN A 66 -9.13 -0.66 -12.76
N THR A 67 -8.71 -0.25 -11.56
CA THR A 67 -9.58 0.05 -10.43
C THR A 67 -9.32 1.46 -9.90
N VAL A 68 -10.38 2.14 -9.47
CA VAL A 68 -10.33 3.41 -8.76
C VAL A 68 -11.09 3.27 -7.46
N ASP A 69 -10.41 3.47 -6.34
CA ASP A 69 -10.96 3.33 -4.99
C ASP A 69 -10.99 4.68 -4.30
N PHE A 70 -12.14 5.05 -3.76
CA PHE A 70 -12.26 6.15 -2.82
C PHE A 70 -12.68 5.59 -1.46
N THR A 71 -11.90 5.85 -0.41
CA THR A 71 -12.21 5.42 0.96
C THR A 71 -12.03 6.57 1.94
N SER A 72 -12.88 6.60 2.96
CA SER A 72 -12.77 7.52 4.09
C SER A 72 -12.98 6.76 5.38
N GLY A 73 -12.34 7.17 6.46
CA GLY A 73 -12.39 6.43 7.70
C GLY A 73 -11.62 7.05 8.84
N TYR A 74 -11.36 6.23 9.82
CA TYR A 74 -10.68 6.57 11.06
C TYR A 74 -9.37 5.82 11.19
N ASP A 75 -8.37 6.52 11.69
CA ASP A 75 -7.01 6.04 11.90
C ASP A 75 -6.60 6.30 13.34
N GLN A 76 -5.98 5.33 13.99
CA GLN A 76 -5.53 5.45 15.37
C GLN A 76 -4.22 4.70 15.62
N ILE A 77 -3.35 5.32 16.41
CA ILE A 77 -2.23 4.63 17.06
C ILE A 77 -2.82 3.84 18.23
N VAL A 78 -2.89 2.52 18.09
CA VAL A 78 -3.49 1.60 19.09
C VAL A 78 -2.49 1.13 20.13
N PHE A 79 -1.20 1.28 19.83
CA PHE A 79 -0.11 0.97 20.74
C PHE A 79 1.07 1.87 20.43
N ASP A 80 1.60 2.51 21.48
CA ASP A 80 2.76 3.40 21.38
C ASP A 80 3.66 3.19 22.60
N ARG A 81 4.87 2.70 22.36
CA ARG A 81 5.95 2.58 23.33
C ARG A 81 7.28 2.90 22.67
N ASP A 82 8.30 3.21 23.46
CA ASP A 82 9.61 3.71 23.05
C ASP A 82 10.19 3.09 21.76
N ASN A 83 9.98 1.78 21.58
CA ASN A 83 10.55 1.05 20.44
C ASN A 83 9.50 0.38 19.54
N LEU A 84 8.21 0.47 19.85
CA LEU A 84 7.16 -0.21 19.12
C LEU A 84 5.92 0.67 18.98
N VAL A 85 5.53 0.96 17.74
CA VAL A 85 4.30 1.68 17.42
C VAL A 85 3.43 0.80 16.54
N ILE A 86 2.15 0.69 16.89
CA ILE A 86 1.14 0.00 16.08
C ILE A 86 0.03 0.98 15.76
N ASN A 87 -0.21 1.15 14.48
CA ASN A 87 -1.29 1.94 13.95
C ASN A 87 -2.33 1.02 13.30
N ALA A 88 -3.61 1.35 13.44
CA ALA A 88 -4.72 0.65 12.78
C ALA A 88 -5.70 1.66 12.21
N ASN A 89 -6.27 1.34 11.05
CA ASN A 89 -7.33 2.15 10.45
C ASN A 89 -8.43 1.30 9.85
N ALA A 90 -9.64 1.87 9.84
CA ALA A 90 -10.81 1.29 9.22
C ALA A 90 -11.58 2.37 8.45
N GLY A 91 -12.11 2.02 7.30
CA GLY A 91 -12.84 2.94 6.44
C GLY A 91 -13.85 2.24 5.56
N LEU A 92 -14.73 3.07 5.02
CA LEU A 92 -15.74 2.67 4.03
C LEU A 92 -15.54 3.50 2.78
N GLY A 93 -15.96 2.94 1.64
CA GLY A 93 -15.79 3.63 0.38
C GLY A 93 -16.51 2.97 -0.78
N VAL A 94 -16.08 3.35 -1.96
CA VAL A 94 -16.55 2.80 -3.22
C VAL A 94 -15.36 2.45 -4.10
N ARG A 95 -15.50 1.37 -4.86
CA ARG A 95 -14.57 0.92 -5.89
C ARG A 95 -15.27 0.97 -7.23
N PHE A 96 -14.59 1.52 -8.23
CA PHE A 96 -14.95 1.42 -9.64
C PHE A 96 -13.96 0.47 -10.31
N ILE A 97 -14.50 -0.55 -10.98
CA ILE A 97 -13.71 -1.59 -11.66
C ILE A 97 -14.01 -1.48 -13.14
N LYS A 98 -13.00 -1.21 -13.95
CA LYS A 98 -13.11 -1.30 -15.39
C LYS A 98 -12.59 -2.67 -15.83
N LEU A 99 -13.43 -3.43 -16.51
CA LEU A 99 -13.11 -4.76 -17.04
C LEU A 99 -12.43 -4.64 -18.41
N ASP A 100 -11.65 -5.63 -18.80
CA ASP A 100 -11.04 -5.73 -20.14
C ASP A 100 -12.09 -5.73 -21.27
N THR A 101 -13.34 -6.10 -20.96
CA THR A 101 -14.49 -6.01 -21.89
C THR A 101 -14.95 -4.58 -22.19
N GLY A 102 -14.45 -3.58 -21.41
CA GLY A 102 -14.86 -2.18 -21.48
C GLY A 102 -16.02 -1.81 -20.56
N ASP A 103 -16.64 -2.78 -19.90
CA ASP A 103 -17.69 -2.53 -18.91
C ASP A 103 -17.09 -1.95 -17.62
N THR A 104 -17.87 -1.10 -16.95
CA THR A 104 -17.50 -0.55 -15.64
C THR A 104 -18.51 -0.98 -14.59
N ASN A 105 -18.02 -1.62 -13.54
CA ASN A 105 -18.80 -2.00 -12.36
C ASN A 105 -18.41 -1.10 -11.17
N SER A 106 -19.36 -0.91 -10.25
CA SER A 106 -19.08 -0.22 -8.98
C SER A 106 -19.57 -1.05 -7.82
N GLU A 107 -18.78 -1.06 -6.74
CA GLU A 107 -19.10 -1.80 -5.52
C GLU A 107 -18.80 -0.98 -4.26
N GLY A 108 -19.49 -1.32 -3.17
CA GLY A 108 -19.12 -0.83 -1.84
C GLY A 108 -17.80 -1.45 -1.39
N LEU A 109 -16.97 -0.66 -0.71
CA LEU A 109 -15.66 -1.06 -0.25
C LEU A 109 -15.52 -0.88 1.26
N VAL A 110 -15.08 -1.93 1.96
CA VAL A 110 -14.60 -1.86 3.35
C VAL A 110 -13.09 -1.97 3.33
N ARG A 111 -12.41 -1.03 3.96
CA ARG A 111 -10.96 -1.05 4.11
C ARG A 111 -10.57 -1.21 5.57
N LEU A 112 -9.68 -2.18 5.84
CA LEU A 112 -9.04 -2.39 7.13
C LEU A 112 -7.53 -2.41 6.89
N ALA A 113 -6.77 -1.63 7.66
CA ALA A 113 -5.33 -1.69 7.54
C ALA A 113 -4.64 -1.51 8.90
N GLY A 114 -3.43 -2.07 8.99
CA GLY A 114 -2.57 -1.93 10.15
C GLY A 114 -1.11 -1.83 9.76
N LYS A 115 -0.36 -1.10 10.57
CA LYS A 115 1.10 -0.97 10.43
C LYS A 115 1.76 -1.08 11.78
N LEU A 116 2.71 -1.98 11.87
CA LEU A 116 3.62 -2.13 12.99
C LEU A 116 4.98 -1.56 12.59
N SER A 117 5.57 -0.74 13.45
CA SER A 117 6.94 -0.25 13.33
C SER A 117 7.69 -0.55 14.61
N TRP A 118 8.74 -1.37 14.51
CA TRP A 118 9.54 -1.80 15.63
C TRP A 118 11.01 -1.42 15.45
N GLN A 119 11.50 -0.56 16.34
CA GLN A 119 12.91 -0.20 16.44
C GLN A 119 13.66 -1.36 17.11
N LEU A 120 14.30 -2.21 16.30
CA LEU A 120 15.05 -3.38 16.78
C LEU A 120 16.36 -2.98 17.47
N SER A 121 17.00 -1.91 16.97
CA SER A 121 18.21 -1.32 17.52
C SER A 121 18.30 0.14 17.08
N GLU A 122 19.31 0.88 17.54
CA GLU A 122 19.55 2.27 17.10
C GLU A 122 19.65 2.43 15.58
N ASN A 123 20.08 1.37 14.89
CA ASN A 123 20.35 1.37 13.45
C ASN A 123 19.36 0.56 12.62
N ALA A 124 18.42 -0.18 13.24
CA ALA A 124 17.53 -1.08 12.51
C ALA A 124 16.07 -0.92 12.90
N VAL A 125 15.19 -0.80 11.89
CA VAL A 125 13.73 -0.73 12.04
C VAL A 125 13.09 -1.84 11.23
N PHE A 126 12.27 -2.64 11.89
CA PHE A 126 11.38 -3.60 11.27
C PHE A 126 10.00 -2.97 11.09
N THR A 127 9.38 -3.18 9.93
CA THR A 127 8.01 -2.76 9.66
C THR A 127 7.20 -3.90 9.08
N GLN A 128 5.96 -4.02 9.51
CA GLN A 128 4.96 -4.91 8.94
C GLN A 128 3.70 -4.09 8.65
N SER A 129 3.21 -4.14 7.42
CA SER A 129 1.91 -3.57 7.06
C SER A 129 0.99 -4.64 6.51
N LEU A 130 -0.30 -4.50 6.80
CA LEU A 130 -1.39 -5.30 6.27
C LEU A 130 -2.49 -4.35 5.81
N ASP A 131 -3.05 -4.63 4.66
CA ASP A 131 -4.13 -3.84 4.06
C ASP A 131 -5.14 -4.79 3.42
N PHE A 132 -6.40 -4.69 3.82
CA PHE A 132 -7.52 -5.44 3.30
C PHE A 132 -8.52 -4.47 2.68
N GLU A 133 -8.77 -4.60 1.41
CA GLU A 133 -9.78 -3.87 0.66
C GLU A 133 -10.85 -4.87 0.23
N ILE A 134 -11.96 -4.90 0.95
CA ILE A 134 -13.01 -5.93 0.85
C ILE A 134 -14.17 -5.33 0.07
N GLY A 135 -14.36 -5.80 -1.16
CA GLY A 135 -15.51 -5.52 -1.99
C GLY A 135 -16.39 -6.76 -2.18
N GLN A 136 -17.51 -6.62 -2.87
CA GLN A 136 -18.41 -7.73 -3.18
C GLN A 136 -17.84 -8.62 -4.28
N ASP A 137 -17.25 -8.01 -5.30
CA ASP A 137 -16.69 -8.70 -6.45
C ASP A 137 -15.20 -8.97 -6.31
N LEU A 138 -14.46 -8.06 -5.69
CA LEU A 138 -13.01 -8.14 -5.55
C LEU A 138 -12.57 -7.80 -4.13
N THR A 139 -11.89 -8.75 -3.49
CA THR A 139 -11.12 -8.49 -2.27
C THR A 139 -9.64 -8.49 -2.63
N THR A 140 -8.96 -7.40 -2.28
CA THR A 140 -7.50 -7.25 -2.43
C THR A 140 -6.86 -7.22 -1.06
N THR A 141 -5.87 -8.07 -0.85
CA THR A 141 -5.05 -8.09 0.37
C THR A 141 -3.61 -7.73 0.00
N ARG A 142 -3.02 -6.79 0.73
CA ARG A 142 -1.60 -6.43 0.58
C ARG A 142 -0.89 -6.57 1.91
N SER A 143 0.31 -7.14 1.86
CA SER A 143 1.21 -7.27 3.01
C SER A 143 2.60 -6.80 2.59
N GLU A 144 3.24 -5.98 3.41
CA GLU A 144 4.66 -5.65 3.25
C GLU A 144 5.38 -5.90 4.56
N THR A 145 6.41 -6.73 4.51
CA THR A 145 7.37 -6.94 5.59
C THR A 145 8.68 -6.31 5.17
N ALA A 146 9.23 -5.40 5.97
CA ALA A 146 10.48 -4.75 5.62
C ALA A 146 11.42 -4.59 6.82
N LEU A 147 12.71 -4.70 6.53
CA LEU A 147 13.79 -4.37 7.46
C LEU A 147 14.63 -3.26 6.84
N LYS A 148 14.72 -2.13 7.52
CA LYS A 148 15.59 -1.01 7.17
C LYS A 148 16.75 -0.95 8.17
N ALA A 149 17.96 -0.92 7.66
CA ALA A 149 19.16 -0.80 8.48
C ALA A 149 20.04 0.35 7.98
N ASN A 150 20.55 1.20 8.88
CA ASN A 150 21.58 2.18 8.58
C ASN A 150 22.92 1.45 8.41
N ILE A 151 23.65 1.74 7.32
CA ILE A 151 24.92 1.06 7.01
C ILE A 151 26.08 1.94 7.51
N VAL A 152 26.12 3.20 7.02
CA VAL A 152 27.16 4.16 7.40
C VAL A 152 26.67 5.58 7.15
N GLY A 153 26.78 6.47 8.13
CA GLY A 153 26.37 7.87 8.03
C GLY A 153 24.91 7.99 7.58
N ASN A 154 24.70 8.64 6.45
CA ASN A 154 23.37 8.87 5.87
C ASN A 154 22.86 7.73 4.97
N LEU A 155 23.64 6.65 4.80
CA LEU A 155 23.32 5.54 3.93
C LEU A 155 22.58 4.44 4.71
N ALA A 156 21.42 4.05 4.23
CA ALA A 156 20.63 2.94 4.75
C ALA A 156 20.27 1.95 3.62
N MET A 157 20.01 0.71 3.99
CA MET A 157 19.46 -0.33 3.12
C MET A 157 18.08 -0.74 3.64
N LYS A 158 17.14 -0.91 2.75
CA LYS A 158 15.82 -1.48 3.02
C LYS A 158 15.68 -2.78 2.22
N LEU A 159 15.43 -3.90 2.90
CA LEU A 159 14.96 -5.15 2.33
C LEU A 159 13.46 -5.23 2.58
N ALA A 160 12.67 -5.48 1.55
CA ALA A 160 11.22 -5.61 1.67
C ALA A 160 10.71 -6.83 0.89
N ILE A 161 9.71 -7.50 1.46
CA ILE A 161 8.92 -8.54 0.81
C ILE A 161 7.48 -8.04 0.80
N SER A 162 6.93 -7.88 -0.40
CA SER A 162 5.57 -7.43 -0.64
C SER A 162 4.77 -8.59 -1.22
N ILE A 163 3.58 -8.83 -0.68
CA ILE A 163 2.63 -9.84 -1.15
C ILE A 163 1.31 -9.14 -1.45
N LYS A 164 0.80 -9.36 -2.64
CA LYS A 164 -0.54 -8.92 -3.06
C LYS A 164 -1.35 -10.17 -3.42
N ASN A 165 -2.57 -10.25 -2.87
CA ASN A 165 -3.51 -11.31 -3.20
C ASN A 165 -4.84 -10.70 -3.64
N ASN A 166 -5.35 -11.17 -4.78
CA ASN A 166 -6.66 -10.84 -5.31
C ASN A 166 -7.58 -12.06 -5.22
N SER A 167 -8.78 -11.89 -4.64
CA SER A 167 -9.75 -12.99 -4.51
C SER A 167 -10.24 -13.51 -5.87
N ARG A 168 -10.27 -12.62 -6.87
CA ARG A 168 -10.69 -12.92 -8.24
C ARG A 168 -9.62 -12.48 -9.23
N VAL A 169 -9.28 -13.36 -10.16
CA VAL A 169 -8.37 -13.12 -11.28
C VAL A 169 -8.89 -13.85 -12.50
N LEU A 170 -8.39 -13.53 -13.69
CA LEU A 170 -8.71 -14.27 -14.92
C LEU A 170 -8.29 -15.75 -14.83
N PRO A 171 -8.99 -16.66 -15.56
CA PRO A 171 -8.55 -18.05 -15.68
C PRO A 171 -7.10 -18.13 -16.18
N GLY A 172 -6.27 -18.92 -15.49
CA GLY A 172 -4.85 -19.09 -15.83
C GLY A 172 -3.92 -18.02 -15.28
N LYS A 173 -4.40 -17.07 -14.46
CA LYS A 173 -3.57 -16.10 -13.73
C LYS A 173 -3.46 -16.47 -12.26
N ASP A 174 -2.31 -16.14 -11.66
CA ASP A 174 -2.08 -16.35 -10.24
C ASP A 174 -2.82 -15.30 -9.40
N LYS A 175 -3.37 -15.75 -8.28
CA LYS A 175 -4.05 -14.86 -7.32
C LYS A 175 -3.09 -14.09 -6.43
N THR A 176 -1.85 -14.54 -6.34
CA THR A 176 -0.88 -14.02 -5.40
C THR A 176 0.40 -13.63 -6.12
N ASP A 177 0.75 -12.36 -5.99
CA ASP A 177 2.03 -11.82 -6.45
C ASP A 177 2.96 -11.64 -5.24
N THR A 178 4.21 -12.03 -5.39
CA THR A 178 5.25 -11.81 -4.38
C THR A 178 6.42 -11.09 -5.00
N GLU A 179 6.81 -9.97 -4.38
CA GLU A 179 7.94 -9.16 -4.82
C GLU A 179 8.94 -9.01 -3.68
N THR A 180 10.23 -9.22 -3.98
CA THR A 180 11.33 -8.93 -3.05
C THR A 180 12.14 -7.77 -3.58
N THR A 181 12.30 -6.73 -2.77
CA THR A 181 12.99 -5.49 -3.15
C THR A 181 14.14 -5.20 -2.21
N ILE A 182 15.29 -4.84 -2.78
CA ILE A 182 16.42 -4.28 -2.03
C ILE A 182 16.61 -2.85 -2.50
N THR A 183 16.54 -1.90 -1.57
CA THR A 183 16.65 -0.47 -1.86
C THR A 183 17.76 0.16 -1.04
N VAL A 184 18.60 0.95 -1.68
CA VAL A 184 19.56 1.82 -0.99
C VAL A 184 18.92 3.18 -0.80
N VAL A 185 18.91 3.68 0.45
CA VAL A 185 18.29 4.94 0.86
C VAL A 185 19.38 5.89 1.34
N TYR A 186 19.43 7.08 0.78
CA TYR A 186 20.31 8.13 1.23
C TYR A 186 19.48 9.27 1.84
N LYS A 187 19.86 9.72 3.04
CA LYS A 187 19.25 10.89 3.70
C LYS A 187 20.10 12.13 3.44
N PHE A 188 19.50 13.15 2.86
CA PHE A 188 20.12 14.45 2.64
C PHE A 188 20.02 15.34 3.86
#